data_1507b893baa68af3770e3b4e563fcf95
#
_entry.id   1507b893baa68af3770e3b4e563fcf95
#
_cell.length_a   1.000
_cell.length_b   1.000
_cell.length_c   1.000
_cell.angle_alpha   90.00
_cell.angle_beta   90.00
_cell.angle_gamma   90.00
#
_symmetry.space_group_name_H-M   'P 1'
#
loop_
_entity.id
_entity.type
_entity.pdbx_description
1 polymer ?
#
loop_
_entity_poly.entity_id
_entity_poly.type
_entity_poly.pdbx_seq_one_letter_code
_entity_poly.pdbx_strand_id
1 'polypeptide(L)'
;VLFRSRVAAQIVYYFKGYFAATTLDTQQVSFAVPSGNFGNILAGHIARMMGLPIRKLILATNENNVLDEFFRTGRYRPRGSSEVHQTSSPSMDISKASNFERFVFDLTGRNAALLRTLWQSVDGGGEFRLADTPLLGKMPGFGFLSGTSTHADRIATIRSVYQRYGVMIDTHTADGVKVGLACREPRSEEHTS
;
A
#
# COMPACT_ATOMS: atom_id res chain seq x y z
N VAL A 1 -7.63 20.42 -6.14
CA VAL A 1 -7.05 20.93 -4.87
C VAL A 1 -7.37 19.98 -3.70
N LEU A 2 -8.61 19.52 -3.54
CA LEU A 2 -9.08 18.67 -2.42
C LEU A 2 -8.29 17.35 -2.24
N PHE A 3 -7.89 16.67 -3.30
CA PHE A 3 -7.16 15.39 -3.19
C PHE A 3 -5.72 15.55 -2.67
N ARG A 4 -5.06 16.67 -2.97
CA ARG A 4 -3.68 16.93 -2.50
C ARG A 4 -3.66 17.21 -0.99
N SER A 5 -4.61 17.99 -0.50
CA SER A 5 -4.74 18.30 0.94
C SER A 5 -5.06 17.07 1.78
N ARG A 6 -5.86 16.11 1.26
CA ARG A 6 -6.13 14.85 1.98
C ARG A 6 -4.87 14.01 2.17
N VAL A 7 -4.02 13.86 1.15
CA VAL A 7 -2.76 13.13 1.28
C VAL A 7 -1.83 13.84 2.26
N ALA A 8 -1.73 15.17 2.19
CA ALA A 8 -0.91 15.95 3.12
C ALA A 8 -1.37 15.77 4.59
N ALA A 9 -2.68 15.81 4.84
CA ALA A 9 -3.22 15.57 6.18
C ALA A 9 -2.94 14.13 6.67
N GLN A 10 -2.95 13.14 5.76
CA GLN A 10 -2.67 11.74 6.11
C GLN A 10 -1.21 11.49 6.50
N ILE A 11 -0.26 12.34 6.08
CA ILE A 11 1.15 12.24 6.50
C ILE A 11 1.27 12.27 8.03
N VAL A 12 0.47 13.13 8.69
CA VAL A 12 0.46 13.28 10.16
C VAL A 12 0.18 11.95 10.88
N TYR A 13 -0.65 11.07 10.30
CA TYR A 13 -0.97 9.79 10.91
C TYR A 13 0.25 8.87 11.01
N TYR A 14 1.17 8.93 10.04
CA TYR A 14 2.40 8.15 10.06
C TYR A 14 3.35 8.63 11.14
N PHE A 15 3.52 9.96 11.30
CA PHE A 15 4.31 10.51 12.39
C PHE A 15 3.69 10.15 13.75
N LYS A 16 2.38 10.35 13.91
CA LYS A 16 1.68 9.98 15.14
C LYS A 16 1.80 8.49 15.46
N GLY A 17 1.60 7.63 14.46
CA GLY A 17 1.73 6.18 14.60
C GLY A 17 3.16 5.76 14.94
N TYR A 18 4.16 6.38 14.32
CA TYR A 18 5.56 6.14 14.60
C TYR A 18 5.90 6.49 16.08
N PHE A 19 5.60 7.68 16.53
CA PHE A 19 5.87 8.11 17.90
C PHE A 19 5.08 7.33 18.96
N ALA A 20 3.91 6.79 18.61
CA ALA A 20 3.16 5.90 19.50
C ALA A 20 3.76 4.48 19.58
N ALA A 21 4.49 4.04 18.58
CA ALA A 21 5.06 2.69 18.47
C ALA A 21 6.53 2.61 18.87
N THR A 22 7.21 3.75 19.03
CA THR A 22 8.66 3.83 19.28
C THR A 22 8.98 4.68 20.49
N THR A 23 10.14 4.42 21.10
CA THR A 23 10.69 5.20 22.20
C THR A 23 12.01 5.87 21.83
N LEU A 24 12.62 5.47 20.69
CA LEU A 24 13.87 6.01 20.18
C LEU A 24 13.71 6.34 18.68
N ASP A 25 14.29 7.44 18.25
CA ASP A 25 14.21 7.91 16.86
C ASP A 25 14.95 7.01 15.86
N THR A 26 15.79 6.09 16.34
CA THR A 26 16.51 5.10 15.53
C THR A 26 15.72 3.83 15.25
N GLN A 27 14.61 3.62 15.96
CA GLN A 27 13.77 2.45 15.75
C GLN A 27 13.03 2.54 14.42
N GLN A 28 12.95 1.43 13.70
CA GLN A 28 12.22 1.35 12.43
C GLN A 28 10.86 0.70 12.62
N VAL A 29 9.85 1.25 11.96
CA VAL A 29 8.46 0.76 11.98
C VAL A 29 8.01 0.40 10.56
N SER A 30 7.28 -0.70 10.42
CA SER A 30 6.56 -1.04 9.20
C SER A 30 5.08 -0.73 9.37
N PHE A 31 4.46 -0.17 8.34
CA PHE A 31 3.02 0.13 8.34
C PHE A 31 2.29 -0.76 7.34
N ALA A 32 1.27 -1.48 7.82
CA ALA A 32 0.33 -2.19 6.95
C ALA A 32 -0.87 -1.27 6.67
N VAL A 33 -1.14 -1.05 5.40
CA VAL A 33 -2.08 -0.03 4.94
C VAL A 33 -3.07 -0.63 3.96
N PRO A 34 -4.35 -0.78 4.34
CA PRO A 34 -5.40 -1.11 3.39
C PRO A 34 -5.60 0.04 2.42
N SER A 35 -5.55 -0.24 1.12
CA SER A 35 -5.52 0.82 0.12
C SER A 35 -6.16 0.41 -1.20
N GLY A 36 -7.19 1.18 -1.62
CA GLY A 36 -7.73 1.13 -2.98
C GLY A 36 -7.12 2.22 -3.86
N ASN A 37 -7.30 3.49 -3.49
CA ASN A 37 -6.84 4.67 -4.25
C ASN A 37 -5.36 5.03 -4.09
N PHE A 38 -4.59 4.26 -3.37
CA PHE A 38 -3.18 4.52 -3.07
C PHE A 38 -2.91 5.81 -2.25
N GLY A 39 -3.93 6.52 -1.80
CA GLY A 39 -3.78 7.83 -1.15
C GLY A 39 -3.09 7.74 0.21
N ASN A 40 -3.57 6.86 1.07
CA ASN A 40 -3.03 6.70 2.43
C ASN A 40 -1.59 6.19 2.39
N ILE A 41 -1.31 5.11 1.65
CA ILE A 41 0.05 4.55 1.58
C ILE A 41 1.03 5.49 0.86
N LEU A 42 0.55 6.35 -0.07
CA LEU A 42 1.35 7.44 -0.65
C LEU A 42 1.78 8.44 0.43
N ALA A 43 0.89 8.77 1.37
CA ALA A 43 1.25 9.63 2.50
C ALA A 43 2.36 9.00 3.36
N GLY A 44 2.34 7.69 3.57
CA GLY A 44 3.44 6.94 4.21
C GLY A 44 4.74 7.00 3.41
N HIS A 45 4.67 6.88 2.09
CA HIS A 45 5.84 7.05 1.22
C HIS A 45 6.44 8.45 1.37
N ILE A 46 5.60 9.49 1.37
CA ILE A 46 6.06 10.88 1.57
C ILE A 46 6.65 11.06 2.98
N ALA A 47 6.00 10.53 4.03
CA ALA A 47 6.54 10.59 5.39
C ALA A 47 7.95 9.98 5.47
N ARG A 48 8.19 8.84 4.81
CA ARG A 48 9.51 8.23 4.71
C ARG A 48 10.50 9.11 3.95
N MET A 49 10.08 9.74 2.85
CA MET A 49 10.92 10.70 2.12
C MET A 49 11.26 11.94 2.94
N MET A 50 10.42 12.31 3.92
CA MET A 50 10.68 13.36 4.90
C MET A 50 11.64 12.93 6.01
N GLY A 51 12.07 11.66 6.04
CA GLY A 51 13.04 11.13 7.00
C GLY A 51 12.42 10.27 8.11
N LEU A 52 11.11 10.02 8.11
CA LEU A 52 10.50 9.12 9.09
C LEU A 52 11.05 7.70 8.92
N PRO A 53 11.58 7.04 9.99
CA PRO A 53 12.21 5.72 9.87
C PRO A 53 11.20 4.60 9.60
N ILE A 54 10.68 4.58 8.39
CA ILE A 54 9.76 3.54 7.92
C ILE A 54 10.55 2.45 7.20
N ARG A 55 10.57 1.23 7.78
CA ARG A 55 11.25 0.08 7.20
C ARG A 55 10.52 -0.43 5.97
N LYS A 56 9.22 -0.75 6.10
CA LYS A 56 8.37 -1.25 5.02
C LYS A 56 7.01 -0.56 5.03
N LEU A 57 6.49 -0.32 3.84
CA LEU A 57 5.10 0.02 3.59
C LEU A 57 4.42 -1.20 2.98
N ILE A 58 3.49 -1.79 3.70
CA ILE A 58 2.82 -3.03 3.33
C ILE A 58 1.44 -2.69 2.78
N LEU A 59 1.30 -2.76 1.47
CA LEU A 59 0.06 -2.51 0.76
C LEU A 59 -0.88 -3.72 0.91
N ALA A 60 -2.02 -3.54 1.53
CA ALA A 60 -3.06 -4.54 1.57
C ALA A 60 -4.18 -4.18 0.58
N THR A 61 -4.51 -5.10 -0.31
CA THR A 61 -5.64 -5.00 -1.22
C THR A 61 -6.71 -6.01 -0.86
N ASN A 62 -7.94 -5.77 -1.30
CA ASN A 62 -8.98 -6.80 -1.36
C ASN A 62 -8.89 -7.58 -2.69
N GLU A 63 -9.96 -8.25 -3.09
CA GLU A 63 -10.04 -9.02 -4.35
C GLU A 63 -9.77 -8.14 -5.59
N ASN A 64 -9.95 -6.81 -5.48
CA ASN A 64 -9.56 -5.84 -6.50
C ASN A 64 -8.07 -5.50 -6.41
N ASN A 65 -7.24 -6.46 -6.70
CA ASN A 65 -5.81 -6.53 -6.38
C ASN A 65 -4.86 -5.96 -7.46
N VAL A 66 -5.30 -5.00 -8.26
CA VAL A 66 -4.48 -4.40 -9.34
C VAL A 66 -3.15 -3.83 -8.83
N LEU A 67 -3.17 -3.20 -7.65
CA LEU A 67 -1.95 -2.67 -7.04
C LEU A 67 -1.02 -3.77 -6.52
N ASP A 68 -1.55 -4.83 -5.92
CA ASP A 68 -0.75 -5.98 -5.51
C ASP A 68 -0.10 -6.66 -6.73
N GLU A 69 -0.84 -6.85 -7.84
CA GLU A 69 -0.30 -7.34 -9.11
C GLU A 69 0.88 -6.48 -9.56
N PHE A 70 0.74 -5.14 -9.50
CA PHE A 70 1.81 -4.24 -9.88
C PHE A 70 3.08 -4.42 -9.03
N PHE A 71 2.96 -4.43 -7.71
CA PHE A 71 4.14 -4.56 -6.84
C PHE A 71 4.83 -5.91 -6.96
N ARG A 72 4.12 -6.96 -7.35
CA ARG A 72 4.70 -8.29 -7.58
C ARG A 72 5.30 -8.47 -8.97
N THR A 73 4.71 -7.84 -9.99
CA THR A 73 5.05 -8.15 -11.40
C THR A 73 5.55 -6.96 -12.21
N GLY A 74 5.37 -5.74 -11.71
CA GLY A 74 5.60 -4.51 -12.46
C GLY A 74 4.53 -4.18 -13.51
N ARG A 75 3.42 -4.94 -13.55
CA ARG A 75 2.33 -4.75 -14.49
C ARG A 75 1.20 -3.95 -13.84
N TYR A 76 0.84 -2.83 -14.43
CA TYR A 76 -0.32 -2.04 -14.01
C TYR A 76 -1.39 -2.06 -15.09
N ARG A 77 -2.47 -2.82 -14.85
CA ARG A 77 -3.64 -2.93 -15.71
C ARG A 77 -4.92 -2.65 -14.91
N PRO A 78 -5.42 -1.41 -14.90
CA PRO A 78 -6.74 -1.16 -14.34
C PRO A 78 -7.79 -2.02 -15.05
N ARG A 79 -8.67 -2.62 -14.26
CA ARG A 79 -9.77 -3.45 -14.77
C ARG A 79 -10.93 -2.58 -15.18
N GLY A 80 -11.70 -3.00 -16.18
CA GLY A 80 -12.96 -2.35 -16.54
C GLY A 80 -14.00 -2.44 -15.42
N SER A 81 -15.02 -1.60 -15.47
CA SER A 81 -16.06 -1.57 -14.42
C SER A 81 -16.76 -2.91 -14.20
N SER A 82 -16.89 -3.73 -15.26
CA SER A 82 -17.46 -5.07 -15.20
C SER A 82 -16.55 -6.12 -14.55
N GLU A 83 -15.25 -5.84 -14.44
CA GLU A 83 -14.25 -6.71 -13.81
C GLU A 83 -14.00 -6.37 -12.34
N VAL A 84 -14.59 -5.28 -11.83
CA VAL A 84 -14.45 -4.88 -10.43
C VAL A 84 -15.39 -5.70 -9.55
N HIS A 85 -14.85 -6.38 -8.57
CA HIS A 85 -15.61 -7.16 -7.61
C HIS A 85 -16.24 -6.25 -6.55
N GLN A 86 -17.53 -6.48 -6.26
CA GLN A 86 -18.16 -5.93 -5.07
C GLN A 86 -17.75 -6.76 -3.85
N THR A 87 -17.08 -6.14 -2.89
CA THR A 87 -16.51 -6.85 -1.74
C THR A 87 -17.09 -6.36 -0.42
N SER A 88 -16.75 -7.03 0.67
CA SER A 88 -17.08 -6.58 2.03
C SER A 88 -16.16 -5.47 2.56
N SER A 89 -15.17 -5.00 1.77
CA SER A 89 -14.39 -3.79 2.06
C SER A 89 -14.52 -2.77 0.90
N PRO A 90 -15.73 -2.18 0.73
CA PRO A 90 -16.14 -1.48 -0.49
C PRO A 90 -15.33 -0.22 -0.80
N SER A 91 -14.72 0.42 0.18
CA SER A 91 -13.84 1.59 -0.06
C SER A 91 -12.59 1.25 -0.87
N MET A 92 -12.28 -0.04 -1.00
CA MET A 92 -11.16 -0.56 -1.79
C MET A 92 -11.60 -1.21 -3.10
N ASP A 93 -12.90 -1.17 -3.45
CA ASP A 93 -13.45 -1.65 -4.72
C ASP A 93 -13.12 -0.66 -5.86
N ILE A 94 -11.83 -0.55 -6.14
CA ILE A 94 -11.25 0.43 -7.04
C ILE A 94 -10.26 -0.28 -7.95
N SER A 95 -10.39 -0.03 -9.24
CA SER A 95 -9.47 -0.56 -10.23
C SER A 95 -8.36 0.44 -10.58
N LYS A 96 -8.72 1.68 -10.91
CA LYS A 96 -7.76 2.73 -11.26
C LYS A 96 -7.47 3.61 -10.04
N ALA A 97 -6.32 3.39 -9.40
CA ALA A 97 -5.92 4.12 -8.21
C ALA A 97 -5.47 5.54 -8.53
N SER A 98 -6.27 6.54 -8.16
CA SER A 98 -6.08 7.95 -8.56
C SER A 98 -4.83 8.64 -7.99
N ASN A 99 -4.18 8.07 -6.97
CA ASN A 99 -2.96 8.61 -6.39
C ASN A 99 -1.70 7.81 -6.79
N PHE A 100 -1.86 6.70 -7.48
CA PHE A 100 -0.76 5.80 -7.83
C PHE A 100 0.22 6.44 -8.82
N GLU A 101 -0.28 7.28 -9.71
CA GLU A 101 0.52 8.07 -10.65
C GLU A 101 1.65 8.84 -9.95
N ARG A 102 1.42 9.36 -8.75
CA ARG A 102 2.40 10.14 -7.99
C ARG A 102 3.56 9.28 -7.50
N PHE A 103 3.29 8.05 -7.11
CA PHE A 103 4.34 7.09 -6.77
C PHE A 103 5.15 6.70 -8.02
N VAL A 104 4.47 6.43 -9.14
CA VAL A 104 5.16 6.10 -10.39
C VAL A 104 6.00 7.28 -10.88
N PHE A 105 5.58 8.52 -10.64
CA PHE A 105 6.41 9.70 -10.91
C PHE A 105 7.75 9.65 -10.13
N ASP A 106 7.72 9.34 -8.84
CA ASP A 106 8.96 9.17 -8.06
C ASP A 106 9.78 7.96 -8.55
N LEU A 107 9.12 6.84 -8.87
CA LEU A 107 9.76 5.64 -9.41
C LEU A 107 10.49 5.90 -10.74
N THR A 108 9.92 6.76 -11.61
CA THR A 108 10.56 7.18 -12.87
C THR A 108 11.70 8.18 -12.67
N GLY A 109 12.06 8.51 -11.44
CA GLY A 109 13.01 9.57 -11.12
C GLY A 109 12.49 10.97 -11.47
N ARG A 110 11.17 11.15 -11.33
CA ARG A 110 10.43 12.39 -11.64
C ARG A 110 10.47 12.78 -13.11
N ASN A 111 10.60 11.79 -14.00
CA ASN A 111 10.55 11.99 -15.43
C ASN A 111 9.09 12.11 -15.92
N ALA A 112 8.64 13.36 -16.09
CA ALA A 112 7.26 13.65 -16.50
C ALA A 112 6.93 13.13 -17.92
N ALA A 113 7.90 13.10 -18.82
CA ALA A 113 7.70 12.61 -20.19
C ALA A 113 7.44 11.09 -20.18
N LEU A 114 8.27 10.32 -19.46
CA LEU A 114 8.11 8.89 -19.32
C LEU A 114 6.80 8.55 -18.61
N LEU A 115 6.48 9.24 -17.49
CA LEU A 115 5.20 9.06 -16.80
C LEU A 115 4.01 9.26 -17.74
N ARG A 116 4.03 10.32 -18.52
CA ARG A 116 2.95 10.62 -19.49
C ARG A 116 2.76 9.50 -20.49
N THR A 117 3.86 8.95 -21.03
CA THR A 117 3.81 7.80 -21.96
C THR A 117 3.16 6.58 -21.30
N LEU A 118 3.54 6.23 -20.06
CA LEU A 118 2.93 5.12 -19.31
C LEU A 118 1.43 5.36 -19.08
N TRP A 119 1.05 6.58 -18.70
CA TRP A 119 -0.35 6.92 -18.40
C TRP A 119 -1.24 7.00 -19.64
N GLN A 120 -0.71 7.43 -20.79
CA GLN A 120 -1.45 7.42 -22.06
C GLN A 120 -1.94 6.00 -22.41
N SER A 121 -1.13 4.98 -22.17
CA SER A 121 -1.55 3.59 -22.36
C SER A 121 -2.70 3.21 -21.43
N VAL A 122 -2.61 3.57 -20.16
CA VAL A 122 -3.64 3.29 -19.15
C VAL A 122 -4.95 4.05 -19.43
N ASP A 123 -4.85 5.32 -19.85
CA ASP A 123 -6.01 6.15 -20.16
C ASP A 123 -6.72 5.69 -21.44
N GLY A 124 -5.98 5.05 -22.35
CA GLY A 124 -6.53 4.35 -23.51
C GLY A 124 -7.17 2.99 -23.21
N GLY A 125 -7.30 2.61 -21.93
CA GLY A 125 -7.88 1.32 -21.53
C GLY A 125 -6.88 0.15 -21.57
N GLY A 126 -5.59 0.43 -21.77
CA GLY A 126 -4.52 -0.56 -21.79
C GLY A 126 -3.78 -0.70 -20.46
N GLU A 127 -2.54 -1.09 -20.53
CA GLU A 127 -1.67 -1.36 -19.40
C GLU A 127 -0.25 -0.82 -19.66
N PHE A 128 0.56 -0.74 -18.62
CA PHE A 128 2.01 -0.65 -18.79
C PHE A 128 2.73 -1.74 -17.99
N ARG A 129 3.94 -2.09 -18.43
CA ARG A 129 4.80 -3.08 -17.77
C ARG A 129 6.17 -2.48 -17.52
N LEU A 130 6.64 -2.59 -16.29
CA LEU A 130 8.00 -2.15 -15.93
C LEU A 130 9.06 -3.20 -16.28
N ALA A 131 8.65 -4.45 -16.55
CA ALA A 131 9.56 -5.54 -16.93
C ALA A 131 10.42 -5.18 -18.16
N ASP A 132 9.86 -4.37 -19.05
CA ASP A 132 10.53 -3.91 -20.27
C ASP A 132 11.38 -2.64 -20.03
N THR A 133 11.58 -2.25 -18.78
CA THR A 133 12.29 -1.03 -18.39
C THR A 133 13.26 -1.29 -17.21
N PRO A 134 14.31 -0.48 -17.03
CA PRO A 134 15.19 -0.55 -15.85
C PRO A 134 14.47 -0.23 -14.53
N LEU A 135 13.22 0.21 -14.56
CA LEU A 135 12.46 0.64 -13.38
C LEU A 135 12.07 -0.52 -12.48
N LEU A 136 11.86 -1.72 -13.05
CA LEU A 136 11.52 -2.90 -12.26
C LEU A 136 12.59 -3.18 -11.18
N GLY A 137 13.86 -3.08 -11.54
CA GLY A 137 14.98 -3.25 -10.62
C GLY A 137 15.09 -2.18 -9.52
N LYS A 138 14.43 -1.03 -9.69
CA LYS A 138 14.40 0.03 -8.68
C LYS A 138 13.31 -0.16 -7.62
N MET A 139 12.26 -0.92 -7.93
CA MET A 139 11.10 -1.07 -7.03
C MET A 139 11.46 -1.56 -5.61
N PRO A 140 12.34 -2.56 -5.43
CA PRO A 140 12.73 -3.02 -4.09
C PRO A 140 13.28 -1.91 -3.19
N GLY A 141 14.01 -0.94 -3.77
CA GLY A 141 14.57 0.21 -3.05
C GLY A 141 13.53 1.13 -2.42
N PHE A 142 12.30 1.09 -2.93
CA PHE A 142 11.19 1.85 -2.34
C PHE A 142 10.55 1.16 -1.12
N GLY A 143 10.98 -0.05 -0.76
CA GLY A 143 10.58 -0.73 0.48
C GLY A 143 9.09 -1.01 0.59
N PHE A 144 8.39 -1.22 -0.53
CA PHE A 144 7.01 -1.71 -0.52
C PHE A 144 6.97 -3.23 -0.48
N LEU A 145 6.00 -3.75 0.26
CA LEU A 145 5.50 -5.11 0.19
C LEU A 145 4.02 -5.05 -0.14
N SER A 146 3.44 -6.11 -0.67
CA SER A 146 2.02 -6.14 -0.97
C SER A 146 1.40 -7.51 -0.75
N GLY A 147 0.09 -7.54 -0.65
CA GLY A 147 -0.69 -8.76 -0.57
C GLY A 147 -2.18 -8.52 -0.72
N THR A 148 -2.90 -9.60 -0.94
CA THR A 148 -4.34 -9.61 -1.11
C THR A 148 -5.02 -10.32 0.06
N SER A 149 -6.19 -9.82 0.46
CA SER A 149 -7.07 -10.39 1.46
C SER A 149 -8.43 -10.69 0.82
N THR A 150 -8.99 -11.85 1.13
CA THR A 150 -10.30 -12.28 0.64
C THR A 150 -11.38 -12.04 1.69
N HIS A 151 -12.67 -12.21 1.30
CA HIS A 151 -13.77 -12.17 2.26
C HIS A 151 -13.58 -13.16 3.42
N ALA A 152 -13.15 -14.37 3.13
CA ALA A 152 -12.89 -15.39 4.16
C ALA A 152 -11.76 -14.98 5.11
N ASP A 153 -10.69 -14.39 4.58
CA ASP A 153 -9.58 -13.84 5.36
C ASP A 153 -10.05 -12.74 6.31
N ARG A 154 -10.90 -11.81 5.83
CA ARG A 154 -11.46 -10.72 6.65
C ARG A 154 -12.23 -11.25 7.83
N ILE A 155 -13.16 -12.19 7.60
CA ILE A 155 -13.98 -12.79 8.67
C ILE A 155 -13.10 -13.53 9.68
N ALA A 156 -12.15 -14.33 9.21
CA ALA A 156 -11.21 -15.04 10.09
C ALA A 156 -10.35 -14.07 10.93
N THR A 157 -9.87 -13.00 10.30
CA THR A 157 -9.04 -11.98 10.96
C THR A 157 -9.84 -11.22 12.04
N ILE A 158 -11.06 -10.77 11.72
CA ILE A 158 -11.95 -10.09 12.69
C ILE A 158 -12.20 -10.99 13.91
N ARG A 159 -12.54 -12.26 13.68
CA ARG A 159 -12.77 -13.23 14.76
C ARG A 159 -11.52 -13.42 15.62
N SER A 160 -10.38 -13.63 15.00
CA SER A 160 -9.11 -13.84 15.70
C SER A 160 -8.70 -12.63 16.55
N VAL A 161 -8.83 -11.41 16.02
CA VAL A 161 -8.54 -10.19 16.75
C VAL A 161 -9.50 -10.01 17.92
N TYR A 162 -10.79 -10.24 17.70
CA TYR A 162 -11.78 -10.16 18.78
C TYR A 162 -11.52 -11.18 19.89
N GLN A 163 -11.27 -12.44 19.54
CA GLN A 163 -10.99 -13.50 20.52
C GLN A 163 -9.71 -13.24 21.32
N ARG A 164 -8.68 -12.70 20.67
CA ARG A 164 -7.37 -12.51 21.31
C ARG A 164 -7.26 -11.21 22.11
N TYR A 165 -7.93 -10.15 21.67
CA TYR A 165 -7.73 -8.80 22.21
C TYR A 165 -9.02 -8.13 22.68
N GLY A 166 -10.19 -8.72 22.46
CA GLY A 166 -11.49 -8.12 22.79
C GLY A 166 -11.85 -6.91 21.92
N VAL A 167 -11.14 -6.69 20.81
CA VAL A 167 -11.32 -5.52 19.93
C VAL A 167 -12.03 -5.93 18.66
N MET A 168 -13.15 -5.24 18.35
CA MET A 168 -13.83 -5.40 17.07
C MET A 168 -13.20 -4.45 16.05
N ILE A 169 -12.62 -4.99 14.98
CA ILE A 169 -12.09 -4.24 13.85
C ILE A 169 -13.04 -4.29 12.65
N ASP A 170 -13.02 -3.26 11.82
CA ASP A 170 -13.77 -3.23 10.56
C ASP A 170 -13.09 -4.06 9.46
N THR A 171 -13.80 -4.26 8.36
CA THR A 171 -13.34 -5.10 7.24
C THR A 171 -12.09 -4.57 6.54
N HIS A 172 -11.93 -3.25 6.42
CA HIS A 172 -10.74 -2.66 5.80
C HIS A 172 -9.52 -2.82 6.72
N THR A 173 -9.69 -2.59 8.02
CA THR A 173 -8.65 -2.86 9.02
C THR A 173 -8.26 -4.33 9.01
N ALA A 174 -9.22 -5.25 8.83
CA ALA A 174 -8.93 -6.69 8.73
C ALA A 174 -8.05 -7.04 7.52
N ASP A 175 -8.28 -6.41 6.36
CA ASP A 175 -7.40 -6.57 5.19
C ASP A 175 -5.95 -6.15 5.53
N GLY A 176 -5.79 -5.00 6.18
CA GLY A 176 -4.49 -4.49 6.62
C GLY A 176 -3.79 -5.42 7.61
N VAL A 177 -4.51 -5.89 8.62
CA VAL A 177 -3.98 -6.81 9.65
C VAL A 177 -3.56 -8.14 9.03
N LYS A 178 -4.41 -8.75 8.20
CA LYS A 178 -4.12 -10.03 7.53
C LYS A 178 -2.85 -9.96 6.70
N VAL A 179 -2.74 -8.96 5.83
CA VAL A 179 -1.57 -8.82 4.94
C VAL A 179 -0.33 -8.42 5.75
N GLY A 180 -0.49 -7.53 6.73
CA GLY A 180 0.59 -7.13 7.62
C GLY A 180 1.20 -8.31 8.38
N LEU A 181 0.36 -9.22 8.91
CA LEU A 181 0.83 -10.43 9.59
C LEU A 181 1.51 -11.41 8.64
N ALA A 182 1.01 -11.54 7.41
CA ALA A 182 1.61 -12.40 6.38
C ALA A 182 3.00 -11.88 5.93
N CYS A 183 3.20 -10.57 5.95
CA CYS A 183 4.47 -9.92 5.61
C CYS A 183 5.40 -9.72 6.82
N ARG A 184 5.02 -10.22 8.00
CA ARG A 184 5.81 -10.06 9.21
C ARG A 184 7.07 -10.91 9.11
N GLU A 185 8.23 -10.26 9.17
CA GLU A 185 9.49 -10.94 9.33
C GLU A 185 9.59 -11.55 10.75
N PRO A 186 10.22 -12.73 10.92
CA PRO A 186 10.55 -13.24 12.25
C PRO A 186 11.31 -12.14 13.02
N ARG A 187 10.96 -11.90 14.29
CA ARG A 187 11.83 -11.10 15.15
C ARG A 187 13.19 -11.77 15.17
N SER A 188 14.22 -11.08 14.74
CA SER A 188 15.58 -11.46 15.14
C SER A 188 15.59 -11.41 16.67
N GLU A 189 15.87 -12.54 17.29
CA GLU A 189 16.13 -12.63 18.73
C GLU A 189 17.49 -11.99 18.99
N GLU A 190 17.57 -10.66 18.90
CA GLU A 190 18.76 -9.91 19.27
C GLU A 190 18.40 -8.99 20.43
N HIS A 191 19.06 -9.33 21.55
CA HIS A 191 19.27 -8.58 22.77
C HIS A 191 18.12 -8.54 23.80
N THR A 192 17.95 -9.66 24.53
CA THR A 192 17.85 -9.61 25.98
C THR A 192 19.22 -10.00 26.56
N SER A 193 20.04 -9.06 26.84
CA SER A 193 21.14 -9.14 27.80
C SER A 193 21.28 -7.80 28.50
#